data_4736051ab4f65d596678b7945fed5eca
#
_entry.id   4736051ab4f65d596678b7945fed5eca
#
_cell.length_a   1.000
_cell.length_b   1.000
_cell.length_c   1.000
_cell.angle_alpha   90.00
_cell.angle_beta   90.00
_cell.angle_gamma   90.00
#
_symmetry.space_group_name_H-M   'P 1'
#
loop_
_entity.id
_entity.type
_entity.pdbx_description
1 polymer ?
#
loop_
_entity_poly.entity_id
_entity_poly.type
_entity_poly.pdbx_seq_one_letter_code
_entity_poly.pdbx_strand_id
1 'polypeptide(L)'
;MKRLDNKVAIVTGASKGIGAGIAKAFGAEGAAVIVNYARDQAGAEQVVREITGNGGRAITVQGDVAQRSDAQRLVAEAKKAFGRLDVLVNNAGVFSFAPFEQFSEQEFHRQFNTNVLGTFLMIEAALAAFGVEGGSIINIGSTASVAAYPTLSIYVASKSAVNGLTRVLSKELGPRKIRVNALSPGGTETEGAHAAGVMGAEAKKQIIASTPLGRVGQPEDIARVALLLASDDAAWLTGEIIYANGGNM
;
A
#
# COMPACT_ATOMS: atom_id res chain seq x y z
N MET A 1 -1.05 1.48 -25.63
CA MET A 1 -1.82 0.52 -24.78
C MET A 1 -1.56 0.93 -23.34
N LYS A 2 -2.60 0.98 -22.50
CA LYS A 2 -2.44 1.32 -21.08
C LYS A 2 -1.78 0.14 -20.35
N ARG A 3 -0.93 0.44 -19.34
CA ARG A 3 -0.11 -0.60 -18.66
C ARG A 3 -0.93 -1.63 -17.86
N LEU A 4 -2.13 -1.24 -17.38
CA LEU A 4 -3.02 -2.08 -16.59
C LEU A 4 -4.37 -2.31 -17.29
N ASP A 5 -4.37 -2.24 -18.62
CA ASP A 5 -5.60 -2.44 -19.38
C ASP A 5 -6.23 -3.82 -19.08
N ASN A 6 -7.54 -3.83 -18.80
CA ASN A 6 -8.29 -5.02 -18.40
C ASN A 6 -7.83 -5.70 -17.09
N LYS A 7 -6.97 -5.08 -16.27
CA LYS A 7 -6.63 -5.58 -14.94
C LYS A 7 -7.62 -5.08 -13.89
N VAL A 8 -7.75 -5.82 -12.81
CA VAL A 8 -8.53 -5.45 -11.62
C VAL A 8 -7.60 -5.35 -10.43
N ALA A 9 -7.64 -4.23 -9.72
CA ALA A 9 -6.81 -3.96 -8.58
C ALA A 9 -7.62 -3.68 -7.32
N ILE A 10 -7.18 -4.21 -6.18
CA ILE A 10 -7.61 -3.78 -4.85
C ILE A 10 -6.49 -2.92 -4.24
N VAL A 11 -6.82 -1.71 -3.80
CA VAL A 11 -5.91 -0.85 -3.04
C VAL A 11 -6.50 -0.60 -1.66
N THR A 12 -5.85 -1.13 -0.62
CA THR A 12 -6.33 -0.97 0.76
C THR A 12 -5.93 0.38 1.35
N GLY A 13 -6.80 0.98 2.18
CA GLY A 13 -6.55 2.30 2.76
C GLY A 13 -6.37 3.40 1.71
N ALA A 14 -7.19 3.39 0.65
CA ALA A 14 -7.03 4.23 -0.53
C ALA A 14 -7.87 5.51 -0.52
N SER A 15 -8.43 5.91 0.63
CA SER A 15 -9.21 7.16 0.74
C SER A 15 -8.36 8.43 0.65
N LYS A 16 -7.04 8.34 0.89
CA LYS A 16 -6.11 9.48 0.89
C LYS A 16 -4.65 9.03 0.74
N GLY A 17 -3.74 10.00 0.65
CA GLY A 17 -2.29 9.79 0.65
C GLY A 17 -1.80 8.85 -0.44
N ILE A 18 -0.85 7.98 -0.09
CA ILE A 18 -0.20 7.05 -1.02
C ILE A 18 -1.23 6.13 -1.68
N GLY A 19 -2.17 5.57 -0.91
CA GLY A 19 -3.19 4.67 -1.43
C GLY A 19 -4.09 5.34 -2.47
N ALA A 20 -4.50 6.58 -2.24
CA ALA A 20 -5.28 7.36 -3.21
C ALA A 20 -4.46 7.64 -4.48
N GLY A 21 -3.18 8.03 -4.33
CA GLY A 21 -2.28 8.23 -5.47
C GLY A 21 -2.14 6.97 -6.32
N ILE A 22 -1.95 5.80 -5.68
CA ILE A 22 -1.86 4.50 -6.37
C ILE A 22 -3.17 4.17 -7.08
N ALA A 23 -4.32 4.30 -6.40
CA ALA A 23 -5.63 4.00 -6.98
C ALA A 23 -5.91 4.86 -8.23
N LYS A 24 -5.62 6.17 -8.16
CA LYS A 24 -5.77 7.10 -9.29
C LYS A 24 -4.84 6.74 -10.45
N ALA A 25 -3.57 6.46 -10.18
CA ALA A 25 -2.61 6.06 -11.21
C ALA A 25 -3.02 4.75 -11.90
N PHE A 26 -3.50 3.76 -11.15
CA PHE A 26 -3.98 2.50 -11.72
C PHE A 26 -5.22 2.69 -12.59
N GLY A 27 -6.18 3.50 -12.13
CA GLY A 27 -7.36 3.85 -12.92
C GLY A 27 -7.02 4.57 -14.23
N ALA A 28 -6.09 5.52 -14.20
CA ALA A 28 -5.60 6.22 -15.38
C ALA A 28 -4.94 5.27 -16.40
N GLU A 29 -4.28 4.22 -15.92
CA GLU A 29 -3.62 3.18 -16.72
C GLU A 29 -4.54 1.98 -17.07
N GLY A 30 -5.86 2.13 -16.90
CA GLY A 30 -6.87 1.20 -17.42
C GLY A 30 -7.34 0.14 -16.46
N ALA A 31 -6.81 0.06 -15.24
CA ALA A 31 -7.33 -0.87 -14.25
C ALA A 31 -8.73 -0.50 -13.78
N ALA A 32 -9.53 -1.51 -13.44
CA ALA A 32 -10.71 -1.34 -12.59
C ALA A 32 -10.25 -1.43 -11.13
N VAL A 33 -10.60 -0.45 -10.30
CA VAL A 33 -10.02 -0.29 -8.97
C VAL A 33 -11.06 -0.41 -7.86
N ILE A 34 -10.80 -1.28 -6.88
CA ILE A 34 -11.46 -1.25 -5.59
C ILE A 34 -10.70 -0.27 -4.69
N VAL A 35 -11.36 0.82 -4.36
CA VAL A 35 -10.86 1.83 -3.42
C VAL A 35 -11.38 1.47 -2.02
N ASN A 36 -10.55 0.75 -1.25
CA ASN A 36 -10.92 0.36 0.11
C ASN A 36 -10.66 1.49 1.11
N TYR A 37 -11.55 1.62 2.05
CA TYR A 37 -11.44 2.50 3.21
C TYR A 37 -12.02 1.81 4.46
N ALA A 38 -11.51 2.18 5.65
CA ALA A 38 -12.07 1.72 6.92
C ALA A 38 -13.11 2.72 7.48
N ARG A 39 -12.78 4.03 7.50
CA ARG A 39 -13.59 5.07 8.14
C ARG A 39 -13.88 6.28 7.26
N ASP A 40 -12.98 6.65 6.37
CA ASP A 40 -13.04 7.86 5.54
C ASP A 40 -13.77 7.58 4.22
N GLN A 41 -15.09 7.49 4.28
CA GLN A 41 -15.94 7.25 3.11
C GLN A 41 -15.86 8.41 2.11
N ALA A 42 -15.94 9.64 2.59
CA ALA A 42 -15.93 10.82 1.72
C ALA A 42 -14.66 10.92 0.88
N GLY A 43 -13.49 10.65 1.50
CA GLY A 43 -12.21 10.59 0.79
C GLY A 43 -12.18 9.48 -0.26
N ALA A 44 -12.66 8.28 0.07
CA ALA A 44 -12.72 7.17 -0.89
C ALA A 44 -13.66 7.47 -2.08
N GLU A 45 -14.83 8.06 -1.81
CA GLU A 45 -15.76 8.49 -2.86
C GLU A 45 -15.16 9.58 -3.76
N GLN A 46 -14.37 10.50 -3.19
CA GLN A 46 -13.66 11.51 -3.96
C GLN A 46 -12.65 10.86 -4.92
N VAL A 47 -11.87 9.89 -4.44
CA VAL A 47 -10.93 9.13 -5.28
C VAL A 47 -11.67 8.41 -6.43
N VAL A 48 -12.81 7.78 -6.14
CA VAL A 48 -13.62 7.11 -7.18
C VAL A 48 -14.15 8.14 -8.19
N ARG A 49 -14.66 9.30 -7.74
CA ARG A 49 -15.12 10.37 -8.65
C ARG A 49 -13.99 10.85 -9.57
N GLU A 50 -12.77 11.01 -9.07
CA GLU A 50 -11.63 11.41 -9.87
C GLU A 50 -11.23 10.35 -10.91
N ILE A 51 -11.24 9.06 -10.53
CA ILE A 51 -10.95 7.96 -11.44
C ILE A 51 -12.01 7.89 -12.54
N THR A 52 -13.28 7.91 -12.17
CA THR A 52 -14.40 7.77 -13.13
C THR A 52 -14.58 9.01 -14.00
N GLY A 53 -14.37 10.20 -13.45
CA GLY A 53 -14.38 11.47 -14.19
C GLY A 53 -13.31 11.53 -15.29
N ASN A 54 -12.22 10.79 -15.12
CA ASN A 54 -11.16 10.63 -16.13
C ASN A 54 -11.34 9.38 -17.02
N GLY A 55 -12.56 8.80 -17.05
CA GLY A 55 -12.89 7.66 -17.90
C GLY A 55 -12.38 6.29 -17.38
N GLY A 56 -11.88 6.22 -16.15
CA GLY A 56 -11.51 4.97 -15.49
C GLY A 56 -12.71 4.26 -14.84
N ARG A 57 -12.46 3.11 -14.22
CA ARG A 57 -13.47 2.33 -13.52
C ARG A 57 -13.05 2.13 -12.07
N ALA A 58 -13.87 2.52 -11.12
CA ALA A 58 -13.60 2.29 -9.70
C ALA A 58 -14.90 2.21 -8.90
N ILE A 59 -14.85 1.50 -7.77
CA ILE A 59 -15.89 1.52 -6.74
C ILE A 59 -15.24 1.63 -5.36
N THR A 60 -15.98 2.18 -4.40
CA THR A 60 -15.57 2.16 -2.99
C THR A 60 -16.05 0.86 -2.33
N VAL A 61 -15.22 0.28 -1.45
CA VAL A 61 -15.65 -0.81 -0.57
C VAL A 61 -15.12 -0.55 0.83
N GLN A 62 -16.04 -0.40 1.80
CA GLN A 62 -15.66 -0.27 3.20
C GLN A 62 -15.13 -1.60 3.73
N GLY A 63 -14.13 -1.59 4.59
CA GLY A 63 -13.64 -2.77 5.30
C GLY A 63 -12.40 -2.47 6.13
N ASP A 64 -12.35 -3.03 7.32
CA ASP A 64 -11.14 -3.06 8.15
C ASP A 64 -10.32 -4.30 7.77
N VAL A 65 -9.13 -4.07 7.22
CA VAL A 65 -8.23 -5.15 6.78
C VAL A 65 -7.83 -6.09 7.93
N ALA A 66 -7.89 -5.63 9.17
CA ALA A 66 -7.62 -6.44 10.36
C ALA A 66 -8.76 -7.44 10.70
N GLN A 67 -9.87 -7.40 9.95
CA GLN A 67 -11.01 -8.31 10.11
C GLN A 67 -11.07 -9.29 8.93
N ARG A 68 -11.00 -10.59 9.20
CA ARG A 68 -11.04 -11.65 8.16
C ARG A 68 -12.28 -11.56 7.27
N SER A 69 -13.44 -11.33 7.86
CA SER A 69 -14.70 -11.19 7.12
C SER A 69 -14.67 -10.02 6.14
N ASP A 70 -14.05 -8.91 6.53
CA ASP A 70 -13.92 -7.73 5.67
C ASP A 70 -12.92 -7.96 4.54
N ALA A 71 -11.78 -8.60 4.81
CA ALA A 71 -10.82 -9.00 3.79
C ALA A 71 -11.47 -9.90 2.72
N GLN A 72 -12.23 -10.91 3.15
CA GLN A 72 -12.98 -11.79 2.25
C GLN A 72 -14.03 -11.03 1.44
N ARG A 73 -14.77 -10.11 2.07
CA ARG A 73 -15.78 -9.28 1.40
C ARG A 73 -15.15 -8.34 0.37
N LEU A 74 -14.01 -7.71 0.66
CA LEU A 74 -13.28 -6.87 -0.29
C LEU A 74 -12.95 -7.62 -1.59
N VAL A 75 -12.46 -8.84 -1.47
CA VAL A 75 -12.13 -9.69 -2.62
C VAL A 75 -13.39 -10.14 -3.35
N ALA A 76 -14.46 -10.51 -2.61
CA ALA A 76 -15.72 -10.90 -3.21
C ALA A 76 -16.36 -9.76 -4.01
N GLU A 77 -16.34 -8.52 -3.50
CA GLU A 77 -16.85 -7.35 -4.22
C GLU A 77 -16.02 -7.04 -5.47
N ALA A 78 -14.70 -7.24 -5.45
CA ALA A 78 -13.85 -7.09 -6.65
C ALA A 78 -14.29 -8.09 -7.73
N LYS A 79 -14.47 -9.36 -7.38
CA LYS A 79 -14.94 -10.41 -8.30
C LYS A 79 -16.35 -10.14 -8.81
N LYS A 80 -17.25 -9.69 -7.95
CA LYS A 80 -18.64 -9.37 -8.30
C LYS A 80 -18.73 -8.19 -9.28
N ALA A 81 -17.95 -7.12 -9.02
CA ALA A 81 -18.01 -5.91 -9.82
C ALA A 81 -17.24 -6.03 -11.15
N PHE A 82 -16.11 -6.75 -11.16
CA PHE A 82 -15.16 -6.72 -12.28
C PHE A 82 -14.73 -8.11 -12.79
N GLY A 83 -15.20 -9.20 -12.16
CA GLY A 83 -15.04 -10.57 -12.64
C GLY A 83 -13.73 -11.26 -12.27
N ARG A 84 -12.69 -10.53 -11.84
CA ARG A 84 -11.33 -11.05 -11.59
C ARG A 84 -10.59 -10.24 -10.53
N LEU A 85 -9.39 -10.69 -10.17
CA LEU A 85 -8.39 -9.94 -9.42
C LEU A 85 -7.01 -10.20 -10.02
N ASP A 86 -6.25 -9.14 -10.28
CA ASP A 86 -4.91 -9.21 -10.86
C ASP A 86 -3.86 -8.54 -9.97
N VAL A 87 -4.24 -7.52 -9.21
CA VAL A 87 -3.31 -6.74 -8.38
C VAL A 87 -3.91 -6.53 -6.99
N LEU A 88 -3.12 -6.82 -5.97
CA LEU A 88 -3.41 -6.46 -4.58
C LEU A 88 -2.36 -5.50 -4.06
N VAL A 89 -2.77 -4.31 -3.61
CA VAL A 89 -1.90 -3.35 -2.92
C VAL A 89 -2.30 -3.29 -1.45
N ASN A 90 -1.46 -3.86 -0.59
CA ASN A 90 -1.59 -3.77 0.87
C ASN A 90 -0.97 -2.45 1.34
N ASN A 91 -1.77 -1.37 1.26
CA ASN A 91 -1.35 -0.03 1.65
C ASN A 91 -1.92 0.39 3.01
N ALA A 92 -3.05 -0.14 3.44
CA ALA A 92 -3.60 0.18 4.76
C ALA A 92 -2.54 0.03 5.85
N GLY A 93 -2.34 1.08 6.65
CA GLY A 93 -1.33 1.08 7.69
C GLY A 93 -1.51 2.24 8.65
N VAL A 94 -1.04 2.04 9.86
CA VAL A 94 -1.08 3.02 10.94
C VAL A 94 0.28 3.08 11.64
N PHE A 95 0.58 4.21 12.23
CA PHE A 95 1.79 4.43 13.02
C PHE A 95 1.52 5.38 14.17
N SER A 96 2.42 5.40 15.15
CA SER A 96 2.49 6.41 16.19
C SER A 96 3.94 6.55 16.65
N PHE A 97 4.23 7.70 17.25
CA PHE A 97 5.53 8.00 17.83
C PHE A 97 5.41 7.93 19.36
N ALA A 98 6.28 7.14 19.99
CA ALA A 98 6.42 7.09 21.44
C ALA A 98 7.82 6.64 21.82
N PRO A 99 8.47 7.28 22.82
CA PRO A 99 9.66 6.71 23.45
C PRO A 99 9.39 5.29 23.94
N PHE A 100 10.38 4.42 23.95
CA PHE A 100 10.19 3.01 24.30
C PHE A 100 9.66 2.82 25.73
N GLU A 101 10.02 3.72 26.65
CA GLU A 101 9.53 3.74 28.04
C GLU A 101 8.00 3.95 28.14
N GLN A 102 7.39 4.49 27.08
CA GLN A 102 5.94 4.68 26.96
C GLN A 102 5.29 3.58 26.11
N PHE A 103 5.93 2.41 26.01
CA PHE A 103 5.35 1.26 25.27
C PHE A 103 3.95 0.97 25.76
N SER A 104 3.03 0.76 24.82
CA SER A 104 1.65 0.40 25.05
C SER A 104 1.30 -0.87 24.30
N GLU A 105 0.85 -1.89 25.01
CA GLU A 105 0.36 -3.14 24.42
C GLU A 105 -0.85 -2.87 23.50
N GLN A 106 -1.74 -1.97 23.89
CA GLN A 106 -2.87 -1.55 23.06
C GLN A 106 -2.40 -0.99 21.71
N GLU A 107 -1.38 -0.12 21.73
CA GLU A 107 -0.82 0.48 20.53
C GLU A 107 -0.06 -0.53 19.67
N PHE A 108 0.65 -1.47 20.32
CA PHE A 108 1.27 -2.61 19.64
C PHE A 108 0.22 -3.41 18.86
N HIS A 109 -0.86 -3.82 19.51
CA HIS A 109 -1.94 -4.57 18.86
C HIS A 109 -2.59 -3.76 17.75
N ARG A 110 -2.83 -2.45 17.94
CA ARG A 110 -3.40 -1.59 16.90
C ARG A 110 -2.53 -1.59 15.64
N GLN A 111 -1.22 -1.41 15.78
CA GLN A 111 -0.32 -1.35 14.64
C GLN A 111 -0.10 -2.73 14.01
N PHE A 112 0.14 -3.76 14.80
CA PHE A 112 0.34 -5.11 14.27
C PHE A 112 -0.92 -5.68 13.63
N ASN A 113 -2.09 -5.45 14.20
CA ASN A 113 -3.35 -5.92 13.60
C ASN A 113 -3.60 -5.28 12.24
N THR A 114 -3.36 -3.97 12.10
CA THR A 114 -3.57 -3.30 10.81
C THR A 114 -2.42 -3.61 9.83
N ASN A 115 -1.17 -3.40 10.24
CA ASN A 115 -0.03 -3.41 9.31
C ASN A 115 0.42 -4.83 8.94
N VAL A 116 0.30 -5.77 9.87
CA VAL A 116 0.79 -7.15 9.70
C VAL A 116 -0.37 -8.11 9.48
N LEU A 117 -1.24 -8.31 10.48
CA LEU A 117 -2.37 -9.24 10.36
C LEU A 117 -3.26 -8.89 9.17
N GLY A 118 -3.56 -7.59 8.97
CA GLY A 118 -4.33 -7.14 7.82
C GLY A 118 -3.70 -7.51 6.48
N THR A 119 -2.37 -7.39 6.37
CA THR A 119 -1.64 -7.82 5.17
C THR A 119 -1.78 -9.33 4.94
N PHE A 120 -1.64 -10.16 5.99
CA PHE A 120 -1.86 -11.61 5.89
C PHE A 120 -3.27 -11.95 5.43
N LEU A 121 -4.28 -11.37 6.08
CA LEU A 121 -5.69 -11.65 5.78
C LEU A 121 -6.09 -11.24 4.35
N MET A 122 -5.62 -10.08 3.90
CA MET A 122 -5.87 -9.62 2.53
C MET A 122 -5.21 -10.54 1.50
N ILE A 123 -3.95 -10.97 1.73
CA ILE A 123 -3.26 -11.90 0.83
C ILE A 123 -4.00 -13.24 0.81
N GLU A 124 -4.29 -13.83 1.98
CA GLU A 124 -5.02 -15.10 2.09
C GLU A 124 -6.34 -15.05 1.30
N ALA A 125 -7.16 -14.01 1.52
CA ALA A 125 -8.43 -13.86 0.82
C ALA A 125 -8.24 -13.72 -0.71
N ALA A 126 -7.19 -12.99 -1.14
CA ALA A 126 -6.91 -12.75 -2.54
C ALA A 126 -6.43 -13.99 -3.30
N LEU A 127 -5.78 -14.95 -2.63
CA LEU A 127 -5.17 -16.12 -3.28
C LEU A 127 -6.17 -16.93 -4.12
N ALA A 128 -7.42 -17.06 -3.69
CA ALA A 128 -8.46 -17.78 -4.42
C ALA A 128 -9.05 -16.97 -5.59
N ALA A 129 -8.75 -15.68 -5.67
CA ALA A 129 -9.27 -14.78 -6.69
C ALA A 129 -8.29 -14.55 -7.86
N PHE A 130 -6.99 -14.78 -7.64
CA PHE A 130 -6.01 -14.78 -8.72
C PHE A 130 -6.26 -15.93 -9.69
N GLY A 131 -6.29 -15.63 -10.99
CA GLY A 131 -6.46 -16.62 -12.04
C GLY A 131 -5.18 -17.41 -12.33
N VAL A 132 -5.25 -18.28 -13.35
CA VAL A 132 -4.11 -19.11 -13.81
C VAL A 132 -2.96 -18.30 -14.40
N GLU A 133 -3.23 -17.06 -14.80
CA GLU A 133 -2.22 -16.12 -15.30
C GLU A 133 -1.41 -15.48 -14.16
N GLY A 134 -1.79 -15.75 -12.91
CA GLY A 134 -1.11 -15.19 -11.74
C GLY A 134 -1.53 -13.76 -11.44
N GLY A 135 -0.59 -12.95 -10.93
CA GLY A 135 -0.85 -11.55 -10.57
C GLY A 135 0.29 -10.88 -9.82
N SER A 136 0.01 -9.72 -9.24
CA SER A 136 0.99 -8.93 -8.49
C SER A 136 0.46 -8.53 -7.12
N ILE A 137 1.22 -8.81 -6.07
CA ILE A 137 0.98 -8.34 -4.70
C ILE A 137 2.06 -7.31 -4.37
N ILE A 138 1.61 -6.12 -3.96
CA ILE A 138 2.48 -5.02 -3.58
C ILE A 138 2.20 -4.68 -2.12
N ASN A 139 3.18 -4.91 -1.25
CA ASN A 139 3.08 -4.56 0.15
C ASN A 139 3.74 -3.20 0.39
N ILE A 140 3.01 -2.23 0.95
CA ILE A 140 3.61 -0.93 1.28
C ILE A 140 4.37 -1.05 2.59
N GLY A 141 5.71 -1.08 2.44
CA GLY A 141 6.69 -1.05 3.52
C GLY A 141 6.93 0.35 4.06
N SER A 142 8.18 0.60 4.46
CA SER A 142 8.69 1.91 4.84
C SER A 142 10.22 1.87 4.89
N THR A 143 10.89 2.97 4.54
CA THR A 143 12.33 3.14 4.79
C THR A 143 12.66 3.07 6.28
N ALA A 144 11.70 3.38 7.16
CA ALA A 144 11.88 3.26 8.60
C ALA A 144 12.31 1.86 9.05
N SER A 145 11.96 0.80 8.28
CA SER A 145 12.38 -0.58 8.55
C SER A 145 13.90 -0.81 8.47
N VAL A 146 14.64 0.09 7.84
CA VAL A 146 16.12 0.05 7.74
C VAL A 146 16.78 1.26 8.39
N ALA A 147 16.19 2.45 8.28
CA ALA A 147 16.72 3.68 8.89
C ALA A 147 16.56 3.71 10.43
N ALA A 148 15.65 2.89 10.97
CA ALA A 148 15.46 2.66 12.40
C ALA A 148 15.31 3.95 13.23
N TYR A 149 14.38 4.83 12.83
CA TYR A 149 14.16 6.10 13.52
C TYR A 149 13.73 5.90 14.99
N PRO A 150 14.31 6.65 15.94
CA PRO A 150 13.85 6.64 17.32
C PRO A 150 12.34 6.89 17.44
N THR A 151 11.74 6.41 18.51
CA THR A 151 10.30 6.54 18.82
C THR A 151 9.32 5.78 17.90
N LEU A 152 9.81 5.05 16.89
CA LEU A 152 9.00 4.26 15.95
C LEU A 152 9.15 2.73 16.14
N SER A 153 9.54 2.25 17.31
CA SER A 153 9.90 0.83 17.55
C SER A 153 8.82 -0.15 17.08
N ILE A 154 7.54 0.08 17.44
CA ILE A 154 6.43 -0.79 17.03
C ILE A 154 6.23 -0.73 15.50
N TYR A 155 6.24 0.48 14.94
CA TYR A 155 6.06 0.68 13.50
C TYR A 155 7.17 0.02 12.69
N VAL A 156 8.43 0.25 13.07
CA VAL A 156 9.60 -0.37 12.44
C VAL A 156 9.50 -1.89 12.48
N ALA A 157 9.16 -2.47 13.64
CA ALA A 157 8.97 -3.90 13.79
C ALA A 157 7.86 -4.43 12.85
N SER A 158 6.72 -3.72 12.77
CA SER A 158 5.61 -4.11 11.89
C SER A 158 6.00 -4.07 10.40
N LYS A 159 6.73 -3.05 9.96
CA LYS A 159 7.17 -2.93 8.56
C LYS A 159 8.30 -3.89 8.21
N SER A 160 9.15 -4.23 9.17
CA SER A 160 10.16 -5.29 9.02
C SER A 160 9.50 -6.67 8.87
N ALA A 161 8.41 -6.95 9.60
CA ALA A 161 7.63 -8.17 9.44
C ALA A 161 7.03 -8.28 8.02
N VAL A 162 6.49 -7.18 7.47
CA VAL A 162 5.96 -7.12 6.09
C VAL A 162 7.07 -7.40 5.06
N ASN A 163 8.28 -6.88 5.26
CA ASN A 163 9.43 -7.18 4.39
C ASN A 163 9.82 -8.66 4.44
N GLY A 164 9.81 -9.27 5.64
CA GLY A 164 10.04 -10.71 5.80
C GLY A 164 8.98 -11.54 5.09
N LEU A 165 7.71 -11.22 5.30
CA LEU A 165 6.57 -11.87 4.65
C LEU A 165 6.69 -11.80 3.11
N THR A 166 7.06 -10.64 2.57
CA THR A 166 7.24 -10.45 1.12
C THR A 166 8.22 -11.45 0.53
N ARG A 167 9.38 -11.65 1.18
CA ARG A 167 10.41 -12.58 0.70
C ARG A 167 9.95 -14.05 0.77
N VAL A 168 9.21 -14.43 1.81
CA VAL A 168 8.70 -15.80 1.94
C VAL A 168 7.65 -16.07 0.86
N LEU A 169 6.64 -15.19 0.76
CA LEU A 169 5.54 -15.38 -0.17
C LEU A 169 5.96 -15.30 -1.64
N SER A 170 7.01 -14.56 -1.98
CA SER A 170 7.55 -14.56 -3.35
C SER A 170 7.99 -15.95 -3.80
N LYS A 171 8.51 -16.77 -2.88
CA LYS A 171 8.93 -18.15 -3.16
C LYS A 171 7.74 -19.11 -3.16
N GLU A 172 6.82 -18.98 -2.22
CA GLU A 172 5.64 -19.85 -2.11
C GLU A 172 4.66 -19.65 -3.27
N LEU A 173 4.49 -18.40 -3.72
CA LEU A 173 3.50 -18.05 -4.74
C LEU A 173 4.06 -17.96 -6.16
N GLY A 174 5.39 -17.98 -6.33
CA GLY A 174 6.06 -17.99 -7.62
C GLY A 174 5.57 -19.10 -8.57
N PRO A 175 5.41 -20.37 -8.11
CA PRO A 175 4.84 -21.44 -8.96
C PRO A 175 3.43 -21.15 -9.48
N ARG A 176 2.68 -20.24 -8.82
CA ARG A 176 1.37 -19.74 -9.25
C ARG A 176 1.46 -18.48 -10.12
N LYS A 177 2.64 -18.09 -10.55
CA LYS A 177 2.92 -16.84 -11.29
C LYS A 177 2.46 -15.57 -10.54
N ILE A 178 2.40 -15.62 -9.21
CA ILE A 178 2.05 -14.45 -8.38
C ILE A 178 3.35 -13.84 -7.88
N ARG A 179 3.64 -12.62 -8.32
CA ARG A 179 4.78 -11.84 -7.86
C ARG A 179 4.43 -11.14 -6.56
N VAL A 180 5.35 -11.10 -5.61
CA VAL A 180 5.17 -10.42 -4.33
C VAL A 180 6.36 -9.52 -4.08
N ASN A 181 6.14 -8.20 -4.03
CA ASN A 181 7.19 -7.22 -3.77
C ASN A 181 6.74 -6.24 -2.68
N ALA A 182 7.69 -5.65 -1.98
CA ALA A 182 7.45 -4.53 -1.09
C ALA A 182 7.91 -3.22 -1.73
N LEU A 183 7.09 -2.19 -1.61
CA LEU A 183 7.42 -0.82 -1.96
C LEU A 183 7.53 -0.03 -0.66
N SER A 184 8.72 0.48 -0.36
CA SER A 184 9.08 1.15 0.89
C SER A 184 9.30 2.65 0.65
N PRO A 185 8.26 3.47 0.87
CA PRO A 185 8.36 4.92 0.75
C PRO A 185 9.31 5.54 1.79
N GLY A 186 9.98 6.61 1.42
CA GLY A 186 10.60 7.57 2.32
C GLY A 186 9.62 8.63 2.81
N GLY A 187 10.15 9.75 3.28
CA GLY A 187 9.36 10.91 3.69
C GLY A 187 8.46 11.39 2.55
N THR A 188 7.17 11.10 2.66
CA THR A 188 6.15 11.39 1.64
C THR A 188 5.08 12.30 2.25
N GLU A 189 4.72 13.36 1.52
CA GLU A 189 3.71 14.32 1.95
C GLU A 189 2.32 13.73 1.80
N THR A 190 1.66 13.44 2.91
CA THR A 190 0.33 12.85 2.97
C THR A 190 -0.49 13.51 4.07
N GLU A 191 -1.81 13.46 3.98
CA GLU A 191 -2.72 13.93 5.04
C GLU A 191 -2.45 13.21 6.37
N GLY A 192 -2.10 11.92 6.32
CA GLY A 192 -1.73 11.14 7.51
C GLY A 192 -0.45 11.65 8.17
N ALA A 193 0.56 12.02 7.38
CA ALA A 193 1.82 12.59 7.88
C ALA A 193 1.63 14.00 8.46
N HIS A 194 0.74 14.81 7.85
CA HIS A 194 0.34 16.10 8.41
C HIS A 194 -0.40 15.94 9.75
N ALA A 195 -1.38 15.04 9.82
CA ALA A 195 -2.14 14.77 11.03
C ALA A 195 -1.25 14.24 12.18
N ALA A 196 -0.19 13.53 11.86
CA ALA A 196 0.81 13.06 12.84
C ALA A 196 1.87 14.12 13.21
N GLY A 197 1.81 15.32 12.64
CA GLY A 197 2.75 16.42 12.92
C GLY A 197 4.15 16.27 12.31
N VAL A 198 4.40 15.25 11.48
CA VAL A 198 5.74 14.97 10.91
C VAL A 198 6.01 15.72 9.60
N MET A 199 5.08 16.56 9.16
CA MET A 199 5.21 17.42 7.97
C MET A 199 5.15 18.92 8.32
N GLY A 200 5.50 19.29 9.55
CA GLY A 200 5.70 20.69 9.93
C GLY A 200 6.91 21.30 9.21
N ALA A 201 7.01 22.63 9.19
CA ALA A 201 8.02 23.35 8.41
C ALA A 201 9.46 22.90 8.72
N GLU A 202 9.78 22.69 10.00
CA GLU A 202 11.13 22.27 10.40
C GLU A 202 11.41 20.80 10.01
N ALA A 203 10.45 19.91 10.22
CA ALA A 203 10.58 18.52 9.80
C ALA A 203 10.76 18.41 8.27
N LYS A 204 10.01 19.20 7.49
CA LYS A 204 10.20 19.27 6.03
C LYS A 204 11.60 19.71 5.63
N LYS A 205 12.16 20.74 6.30
CA LYS A 205 13.55 21.18 6.04
C LYS A 205 14.55 20.06 6.29
N GLN A 206 14.39 19.32 7.38
CA GLN A 206 15.26 18.19 7.72
C GLN A 206 15.15 17.06 6.69
N ILE A 207 13.93 16.69 6.29
CA ILE A 207 13.69 15.70 5.24
C ILE A 207 14.35 16.14 3.92
N ILE A 208 14.16 17.40 3.50
CA ILE A 208 14.75 17.94 2.27
C ILE A 208 16.27 17.91 2.34
N ALA A 209 16.86 18.35 3.48
CA ALA A 209 18.29 18.39 3.66
C ALA A 209 18.94 16.99 3.63
N SER A 210 18.23 15.97 4.11
CA SER A 210 18.72 14.58 4.12
C SER A 210 18.35 13.79 2.85
N THR A 211 17.54 14.35 1.95
CA THR A 211 17.11 13.68 0.73
C THR A 211 17.97 14.13 -0.46
N PRO A 212 18.79 13.27 -1.07
CA PRO A 212 19.64 13.63 -2.22
C PRO A 212 18.89 14.27 -3.39
N LEU A 213 17.63 13.89 -3.65
CA LEU A 213 16.82 14.54 -4.68
C LEU A 213 16.24 15.91 -4.26
N GLY A 214 16.58 16.42 -3.07
CA GLY A 214 16.33 17.79 -2.63
C GLY A 214 14.86 18.15 -2.40
N ARG A 215 13.97 17.16 -2.20
CA ARG A 215 12.56 17.42 -1.94
C ARG A 215 11.89 16.31 -1.12
N VAL A 216 10.73 16.63 -0.55
CA VAL A 216 9.82 15.62 0.01
C VAL A 216 9.16 14.84 -1.12
N GLY A 217 8.98 13.54 -0.94
CA GLY A 217 8.23 12.70 -1.86
C GLY A 217 6.74 13.08 -1.90
N GLN A 218 6.11 12.82 -3.03
CA GLN A 218 4.67 13.00 -3.22
C GLN A 218 4.00 11.62 -3.41
N PRO A 219 2.69 11.46 -3.11
CA PRO A 219 1.97 10.23 -3.39
C PRO A 219 2.15 9.70 -4.82
N GLU A 220 2.26 10.60 -5.79
CA GLU A 220 2.48 10.29 -7.21
C GLU A 220 3.84 9.65 -7.49
N ASP A 221 4.88 10.00 -6.71
CA ASP A 221 6.19 9.37 -6.83
C ASP A 221 6.12 7.88 -6.47
N ILE A 222 5.38 7.57 -5.41
CA ILE A 222 5.16 6.20 -4.95
C ILE A 222 4.23 5.44 -5.92
N ALA A 223 3.18 6.12 -6.40
CA ALA A 223 2.21 5.54 -7.33
C ALA A 223 2.86 5.09 -8.65
N ARG A 224 3.84 5.83 -9.17
CA ARG A 224 4.59 5.44 -10.38
C ARG A 224 5.38 4.15 -10.19
N VAL A 225 5.99 3.96 -9.02
CA VAL A 225 6.71 2.72 -8.71
C VAL A 225 5.73 1.56 -8.48
N ALA A 226 4.61 1.81 -7.80
CA ALA A 226 3.55 0.81 -7.65
C ALA A 226 2.99 0.38 -9.01
N LEU A 227 2.81 1.31 -9.95
CA LEU A 227 2.38 1.04 -11.32
C LEU A 227 3.38 0.14 -12.06
N LEU A 228 4.67 0.40 -11.96
CA LEU A 228 5.71 -0.49 -12.51
C LEU A 228 5.56 -1.90 -11.94
N LEU A 229 5.47 -2.04 -10.61
CA LEU A 229 5.36 -3.34 -9.94
C LEU A 229 4.06 -4.09 -10.28
N ALA A 230 2.97 -3.37 -10.57
CA ALA A 230 1.70 -3.96 -10.97
C ALA A 230 1.70 -4.43 -12.43
N SER A 231 2.50 -3.81 -13.28
CA SER A 231 2.53 -4.06 -14.72
C SER A 231 3.43 -5.24 -15.10
N ASP A 232 3.34 -5.65 -16.37
CA ASP A 232 4.17 -6.70 -16.96
C ASP A 232 5.63 -6.22 -17.17
N ASP A 233 5.92 -4.90 -17.09
CA ASP A 233 7.28 -4.35 -17.11
C ASP A 233 8.13 -4.87 -15.92
N ALA A 234 7.47 -5.31 -14.84
CA ALA A 234 8.11 -5.92 -13.67
C ALA A 234 7.98 -7.46 -13.63
N ALA A 235 7.79 -8.13 -14.77
CA ALA A 235 7.54 -9.57 -14.84
C ALA A 235 8.65 -10.43 -14.20
N TRP A 236 9.89 -9.92 -14.13
CA TRP A 236 11.04 -10.61 -13.51
C TRP A 236 11.38 -10.11 -12.09
N LEU A 237 10.48 -9.29 -11.47
CA LEU A 237 10.68 -8.78 -10.11
C LEU A 237 9.74 -9.49 -9.14
N THR A 238 10.30 -10.26 -8.20
CA THR A 238 9.57 -10.85 -7.08
C THR A 238 10.51 -11.04 -5.88
N GLY A 239 9.98 -10.82 -4.66
CA GLY A 239 10.75 -10.90 -3.41
C GLY A 239 11.55 -9.64 -3.08
N GLU A 240 11.44 -8.59 -3.89
CA GLU A 240 12.22 -7.37 -3.76
C GLU A 240 11.60 -6.39 -2.75
N ILE A 241 12.49 -5.65 -2.07
CA ILE A 241 12.14 -4.52 -1.21
C ILE A 241 12.66 -3.26 -1.89
N ILE A 242 11.78 -2.56 -2.58
CA ILE A 242 12.13 -1.38 -3.38
C ILE A 242 11.94 -0.10 -2.57
N TYR A 243 12.99 0.67 -2.37
CA TYR A 243 12.96 1.93 -1.65
C TYR A 243 12.71 3.09 -2.61
N ALA A 244 11.56 3.75 -2.45
CA ALA A 244 11.18 4.96 -3.18
C ALA A 244 11.28 6.16 -2.23
N ASN A 245 12.48 6.71 -2.06
CA ASN A 245 12.82 7.61 -0.97
C ASN A 245 13.69 8.80 -1.36
N GLY A 246 13.92 9.01 -2.64
CA GLY A 246 14.78 10.10 -3.12
C GLY A 246 16.25 9.97 -2.72
N GLY A 247 16.71 8.76 -2.33
CA GLY A 247 18.07 8.46 -1.88
C GLY A 247 18.28 8.62 -0.36
N ASN A 248 17.24 8.92 0.42
CA ASN A 248 17.32 9.08 1.87
C ASN A 248 17.16 7.71 2.56
N MET A 249 18.26 7.21 3.11
CA MET A 249 18.34 5.92 3.84
C MET A 249 19.02 6.12 5.18
#